data_72ae6e90723841e688daf944adeb4132
#
_entry.id   72ae6e90723841e688daf944adeb4132
#
_cell.length_a   1.000
_cell.length_b   1.000
_cell.length_c   1.000
_cell.angle_alpha   90.00
_cell.angle_beta   90.00
_cell.angle_gamma   90.00
#
_symmetry.space_group_name_H-M   'P 1'
#
loop_
_entity.id
_entity.type
_entity.pdbx_description
1 polymer ?
#
loop_
_entity_poly.entity_id
_entity_poly.type
_entity_poly.pdbx_seq_one_letter_code
_entity_poly.pdbx_strand_id
1 'polypeptide(L)'
;ILRDAADSLTGEVRIIFQPAEEISIGALSMIEAGALEGVDAIYGAHIWSEVPAGTVSCAPGQRMANTDWFRIDIDGVSAHGSMPHKGVDAVVVGAEMVAALQILVSRDVSPFEPVVVTVGEFHGGQARNIMAGHAWLTGTVRTWSEGLRSEVPDRLEHIVSRIAHAFGATARFTFEPGNAGLANDPTCAEVARQAVIDTLGEQGIADYRGTLSGEDFSEYLRIVPGVFCFVGTRNSQVGADHPQHSCHYT
;
A
#
# COMPACT_ATOMS: atom_id res chain seq x y z
N ILE A 1 5.77 0.83 -32.72
CA ILE A 1 7.04 1.45 -32.30
C ILE A 1 8.12 0.38 -32.13
N LEU A 2 8.05 -0.53 -31.12
CA LEU A 2 9.09 -1.55 -30.90
C LEU A 2 9.30 -2.46 -32.11
N ARG A 3 8.24 -2.88 -32.80
CA ARG A 3 8.32 -3.65 -34.04
C ARG A 3 9.07 -2.90 -35.14
N ASP A 4 8.81 -1.60 -35.26
CA ASP A 4 9.41 -0.77 -36.31
C ASP A 4 10.89 -0.43 -36.01
N ALA A 5 11.29 -0.54 -34.72
CA ALA A 5 12.65 -0.34 -34.26
C ALA A 5 13.44 -1.66 -34.10
N ALA A 6 12.86 -2.82 -34.44
CA ALA A 6 13.45 -4.14 -34.14
C ALA A 6 14.85 -4.30 -34.69
N ASP A 7 15.12 -3.83 -35.92
CA ASP A 7 16.44 -3.93 -36.59
C ASP A 7 17.51 -3.03 -35.95
N SER A 8 17.11 -2.06 -35.11
CA SER A 8 18.02 -1.15 -34.41
C SER A 8 18.28 -1.54 -32.95
N LEU A 9 17.57 -2.55 -32.43
CA LEU A 9 17.76 -3.03 -31.07
C LEU A 9 19.08 -3.81 -30.97
N THR A 10 19.87 -3.52 -29.93
CA THR A 10 21.11 -4.23 -29.63
C THR A 10 20.92 -5.32 -28.58
N GLY A 11 19.68 -5.59 -28.16
CA GLY A 11 19.30 -6.57 -27.16
C GLY A 11 17.90 -7.11 -27.42
N GLU A 12 17.33 -7.76 -26.41
CA GLU A 12 15.98 -8.33 -26.45
C GLU A 12 15.02 -7.48 -25.61
N VAL A 13 13.80 -7.30 -26.11
CA VAL A 13 12.71 -6.69 -25.33
C VAL A 13 11.60 -7.72 -25.13
N ARG A 14 11.34 -8.05 -23.87
CA ARG A 14 10.26 -8.94 -23.44
C ARG A 14 9.06 -8.09 -23.00
N ILE A 15 7.89 -8.39 -23.55
CA ILE A 15 6.63 -7.74 -23.14
C ILE A 15 5.92 -8.69 -22.20
N ILE A 16 5.60 -8.21 -20.99
CA ILE A 16 4.90 -8.96 -19.93
C ILE A 16 3.46 -8.45 -19.87
N PHE A 17 2.49 -9.34 -20.07
CA PHE A 17 1.06 -9.05 -19.89
C PHE A 17 0.63 -9.63 -18.55
N GLN A 18 0.67 -8.81 -17.51
CA GLN A 18 0.39 -9.21 -16.15
C GLN A 18 -1.12 -9.16 -15.86
N PRO A 19 -1.74 -10.21 -15.30
CA PRO A 19 -3.09 -10.18 -14.74
C PRO A 19 -3.07 -9.75 -13.28
N ALA A 20 -4.25 -9.49 -12.69
CA ALA A 20 -4.51 -9.50 -11.24
C ALA A 20 -3.64 -8.54 -10.38
N GLU A 21 -3.31 -7.35 -10.91
CA GLU A 21 -2.62 -6.30 -10.14
C GLU A 21 -3.48 -5.83 -8.97
N GLU A 22 -4.79 -5.58 -9.19
CA GLU A 22 -5.75 -5.03 -8.21
C GLU A 22 -5.93 -5.90 -6.94
N ILE A 23 -5.48 -7.15 -6.99
CA ILE A 23 -5.47 -8.07 -5.85
C ILE A 23 -4.06 -8.48 -5.42
N SER A 24 -3.05 -7.78 -5.93
CA SER A 24 -1.64 -7.85 -5.51
C SER A 24 -0.99 -9.24 -5.63
N ILE A 25 -1.40 -10.04 -6.63
CA ILE A 25 -0.84 -11.39 -6.85
C ILE A 25 -0.29 -11.61 -8.26
N GLY A 26 -0.52 -10.66 -9.17
CA GLY A 26 -0.18 -10.79 -10.57
C GLY A 26 1.32 -10.89 -10.81
N ALA A 27 2.10 -9.98 -10.24
CA ALA A 27 3.54 -9.95 -10.39
C ALA A 27 4.20 -11.23 -9.86
N LEU A 28 3.80 -11.71 -8.67
CA LEU A 28 4.33 -12.95 -8.10
C LEU A 28 4.05 -14.15 -9.01
N SER A 29 2.85 -14.27 -9.56
CA SER A 29 2.49 -15.37 -10.48
C SER A 29 3.32 -15.34 -11.77
N MET A 30 3.63 -14.16 -12.29
CA MET A 30 4.48 -13.99 -13.47
C MET A 30 5.95 -14.31 -13.17
N ILE A 31 6.43 -13.96 -11.98
CA ILE A 31 7.77 -14.32 -11.49
C ILE A 31 7.90 -15.84 -11.41
N GLU A 32 6.94 -16.50 -10.77
CA GLU A 32 6.90 -17.98 -10.66
C GLU A 32 6.85 -18.67 -12.03
N ALA A 33 6.20 -18.04 -13.02
CA ALA A 33 6.16 -18.52 -14.39
C ALA A 33 7.46 -18.24 -15.21
N GLY A 34 8.51 -17.66 -14.58
CA GLY A 34 9.80 -17.40 -15.22
C GLY A 34 9.83 -16.10 -16.06
N ALA A 35 8.92 -15.17 -15.86
CA ALA A 35 8.85 -13.94 -16.66
C ALA A 35 10.14 -13.09 -16.59
N LEU A 36 10.92 -13.23 -15.51
CA LEU A 36 12.17 -12.48 -15.31
C LEU A 36 13.44 -13.27 -15.68
N GLU A 37 13.32 -14.49 -16.19
CA GLU A 37 14.50 -15.28 -16.60
C GLU A 37 15.26 -14.57 -17.73
N GLY A 38 16.55 -14.23 -17.47
CA GLY A 38 17.40 -13.52 -18.44
C GLY A 38 17.02 -12.05 -18.67
N VAL A 39 16.23 -11.44 -17.77
CA VAL A 39 15.90 -10.02 -17.80
C VAL A 39 16.93 -9.24 -16.99
N ASP A 40 17.58 -8.24 -17.60
CA ASP A 40 18.58 -7.39 -16.95
C ASP A 40 17.95 -6.17 -16.25
N ALA A 41 16.84 -5.66 -16.78
CA ALA A 41 16.09 -4.53 -16.20
C ALA A 41 14.64 -4.56 -16.62
N ILE A 42 13.77 -3.93 -15.84
CA ILE A 42 12.31 -3.86 -16.11
C ILE A 42 11.80 -2.43 -16.12
N TYR A 43 10.82 -2.15 -16.98
CA TYR A 43 10.10 -0.88 -17.06
C TYR A 43 8.60 -1.11 -16.88
N GLY A 44 7.97 -0.28 -16.03
CA GLY A 44 6.53 -0.19 -15.88
C GLY A 44 6.05 1.27 -15.90
N ALA A 45 4.78 1.47 -16.20
CA ALA A 45 4.17 2.79 -16.15
C ALA A 45 2.69 2.71 -15.79
N HIS A 46 2.23 3.66 -15.00
CA HIS A 46 0.82 3.84 -14.68
C HIS A 46 0.38 5.26 -15.00
N ILE A 47 -0.81 5.42 -15.54
CA ILE A 47 -1.44 6.74 -15.68
C ILE A 47 -1.80 7.30 -14.31
N TRP A 48 -1.58 8.60 -14.08
CA TRP A 48 -1.71 9.15 -12.73
C TRP A 48 -2.39 10.51 -12.70
N SER A 49 -3.54 10.57 -12.01
CA SER A 49 -4.38 11.78 -11.98
C SER A 49 -3.81 12.95 -11.18
N GLU A 50 -2.79 12.72 -10.35
CA GLU A 50 -2.12 13.81 -9.60
C GLU A 50 -0.96 14.43 -10.38
N VAL A 51 -0.54 13.79 -11.47
CA VAL A 51 0.52 14.28 -12.36
C VAL A 51 -0.10 15.00 -13.56
N PRO A 52 0.37 16.20 -13.94
CA PRO A 52 -0.17 16.95 -15.08
C PRO A 52 -0.06 16.18 -16.40
N ALA A 53 -1.09 16.23 -17.24
CA ALA A 53 -1.07 15.64 -18.58
C ALA A 53 0.08 16.21 -19.42
N GLY A 54 0.75 15.35 -20.19
CA GLY A 54 1.93 15.71 -20.98
C GLY A 54 3.24 15.71 -20.19
N THR A 55 3.21 15.23 -18.94
CA THR A 55 4.41 15.07 -18.11
C THR A 55 4.52 13.66 -17.53
N VAL A 56 5.74 13.26 -17.14
CA VAL A 56 6.05 11.95 -16.58
C VAL A 56 6.94 12.14 -15.36
N SER A 57 6.63 11.44 -14.27
CA SER A 57 7.50 11.35 -13.10
C SER A 57 8.19 9.99 -13.05
N CYS A 58 9.51 9.97 -13.11
CA CYS A 58 10.38 8.79 -13.07
C CYS A 58 11.50 8.93 -12.03
N ALA A 59 11.28 9.68 -10.96
CA ALA A 59 12.30 9.94 -9.93
C ALA A 59 12.82 8.63 -9.30
N PRO A 60 14.11 8.58 -8.90
CA PRO A 60 14.70 7.42 -8.23
C PRO A 60 14.20 7.27 -6.79
N GLY A 61 14.45 6.09 -6.21
CA GLY A 61 14.11 5.78 -4.81
C GLY A 61 12.65 5.45 -4.62
N GLN A 62 12.17 5.57 -3.37
CA GLN A 62 10.83 5.14 -2.98
C GLN A 62 9.74 5.96 -3.68
N ARG A 63 8.79 5.27 -4.30
CA ARG A 63 7.68 5.84 -5.08
C ARG A 63 6.31 5.46 -4.54
N MET A 64 6.14 4.22 -4.04
CA MET A 64 4.89 3.75 -3.45
C MET A 64 5.16 2.98 -2.17
N ALA A 65 4.17 2.91 -1.28
CA ALA A 65 4.32 2.34 0.05
C ALA A 65 4.29 0.80 0.05
N ASN A 66 4.84 0.22 1.11
CA ASN A 66 4.51 -1.15 1.52
C ASN A 66 3.04 -1.23 1.90
N THR A 67 2.41 -2.34 1.57
CA THR A 67 1.00 -2.59 1.80
C THR A 67 0.83 -3.85 2.61
N ASP A 68 0.30 -3.72 3.82
CA ASP A 68 0.11 -4.84 4.73
C ASP A 68 -1.29 -4.79 5.35
N TRP A 69 -1.76 -5.93 5.88
CA TRP A 69 -3.05 -6.05 6.52
C TRP A 69 -2.90 -6.57 7.94
N PHE A 70 -3.91 -6.30 8.77
CA PHE A 70 -3.98 -6.88 10.10
C PHE A 70 -5.41 -7.27 10.47
N ARG A 71 -5.51 -8.23 11.39
CA ARG A 71 -6.74 -8.63 12.04
C ARG A 71 -6.53 -8.69 13.55
N ILE A 72 -7.54 -8.24 14.30
CA ILE A 72 -7.59 -8.34 15.76
C ILE A 72 -8.88 -9.04 16.13
N ASP A 73 -8.79 -10.19 16.77
CA ASP A 73 -9.93 -10.86 17.39
C ASP A 73 -9.89 -10.60 18.90
N ILE A 74 -11.04 -10.19 19.47
CA ILE A 74 -11.16 -9.75 20.87
C ILE A 74 -12.17 -10.63 21.57
N ASP A 75 -11.72 -11.30 22.63
CA ASP A 75 -12.58 -12.13 23.48
C ASP A 75 -12.78 -11.46 24.84
N GLY A 76 -14.01 -11.12 25.13
CA GLY A 76 -14.51 -10.61 26.39
C GLY A 76 -15.40 -11.63 27.09
N VAL A 77 -16.35 -11.15 27.88
CA VAL A 77 -17.35 -11.97 28.61
C VAL A 77 -18.73 -11.35 28.43
N SER A 78 -19.64 -12.07 27.78
CA SER A 78 -21.03 -11.61 27.59
C SER A 78 -21.76 -11.47 28.92
N ALA A 79 -22.60 -10.43 29.04
CA ALA A 79 -23.47 -10.20 30.17
C ALA A 79 -24.76 -9.49 29.74
N HIS A 80 -25.75 -9.44 30.62
CA HIS A 80 -26.94 -8.65 30.40
C HIS A 80 -26.58 -7.16 30.36
N GLY A 81 -27.06 -6.39 29.38
CA GLY A 81 -26.72 -4.99 29.18
C GLY A 81 -26.93 -4.07 30.38
N SER A 82 -27.87 -4.42 31.32
CA SER A 82 -28.06 -3.71 32.58
C SER A 82 -27.13 -4.13 33.72
N MET A 83 -26.26 -5.14 33.49
CA MET A 83 -25.32 -5.69 34.49
C MET A 83 -23.89 -5.75 33.94
N PRO A 84 -23.32 -4.61 33.47
CA PRO A 84 -22.00 -4.62 32.81
C PRO A 84 -20.85 -5.07 33.74
N HIS A 85 -21.00 -4.92 35.03
CA HIS A 85 -20.05 -5.37 36.04
C HIS A 85 -19.87 -6.89 36.12
N LYS A 86 -20.70 -7.67 35.40
CA LYS A 86 -20.63 -9.14 35.36
C LYS A 86 -19.93 -9.69 34.12
N GLY A 87 -19.40 -8.82 33.26
CA GLY A 87 -18.75 -9.24 32.03
C GLY A 87 -17.62 -8.31 31.62
N VAL A 88 -17.10 -8.54 30.41
CA VAL A 88 -16.07 -7.73 29.74
C VAL A 88 -16.57 -7.44 28.34
N ASP A 89 -16.79 -6.16 28.03
CA ASP A 89 -17.41 -5.74 26.77
C ASP A 89 -16.38 -5.66 25.63
N ALA A 90 -16.40 -6.63 24.74
CA ALA A 90 -15.48 -6.70 23.60
C ALA A 90 -15.64 -5.51 22.63
N VAL A 91 -16.85 -4.91 22.54
CA VAL A 91 -17.05 -3.71 21.68
C VAL A 91 -16.38 -2.49 22.30
N VAL A 92 -16.46 -2.30 23.60
CA VAL A 92 -15.76 -1.19 24.28
C VAL A 92 -14.26 -1.36 24.15
N VAL A 93 -13.73 -2.57 24.40
CA VAL A 93 -12.30 -2.87 24.24
C VAL A 93 -11.84 -2.59 22.80
N GLY A 94 -12.60 -3.03 21.80
CA GLY A 94 -12.28 -2.77 20.39
C GLY A 94 -12.29 -1.27 20.03
N ALA A 95 -13.23 -0.49 20.58
CA ALA A 95 -13.27 0.95 20.36
C ALA A 95 -12.02 1.65 20.94
N GLU A 96 -11.57 1.26 22.13
CA GLU A 96 -10.32 1.75 22.71
C GLU A 96 -9.09 1.34 21.87
N MET A 97 -9.08 0.11 21.33
CA MET A 97 -8.02 -0.32 20.40
C MET A 97 -7.98 0.55 19.15
N VAL A 98 -9.13 0.86 18.53
CA VAL A 98 -9.18 1.74 17.34
C VAL A 98 -8.54 3.09 17.63
N ALA A 99 -8.85 3.70 18.79
CA ALA A 99 -8.26 4.96 19.20
C ALA A 99 -6.74 4.84 19.51
N ALA A 100 -6.36 3.77 20.23
CA ALA A 100 -4.96 3.56 20.64
C ALA A 100 -4.04 3.25 19.45
N LEU A 101 -4.50 2.53 18.43
CA LEU A 101 -3.72 2.25 17.22
C LEU A 101 -3.28 3.52 16.50
N GLN A 102 -4.05 4.63 16.60
CA GLN A 102 -3.68 5.92 16.03
C GLN A 102 -2.48 6.58 16.74
N ILE A 103 -2.15 6.15 17.96
CA ILE A 103 -0.99 6.64 18.71
C ILE A 103 0.31 6.24 18.01
N LEU A 104 0.36 5.06 17.38
CA LEU A 104 1.51 4.64 16.58
C LEU A 104 1.86 5.73 15.55
N VAL A 105 0.89 6.17 14.77
CA VAL A 105 1.08 7.17 13.70
C VAL A 105 1.38 8.55 14.28
N SER A 106 0.70 8.94 15.35
CA SER A 106 0.72 10.33 15.83
C SER A 106 1.79 10.61 16.90
N ARG A 107 2.38 9.58 17.55
CA ARG A 107 3.30 9.73 18.69
C ARG A 107 4.53 8.85 18.66
N ASP A 108 4.45 7.63 18.08
CA ASP A 108 5.55 6.66 18.12
C ASP A 108 6.46 6.73 16.89
N VAL A 109 5.89 7.09 15.73
CA VAL A 109 6.63 7.20 14.48
C VAL A 109 7.03 8.65 14.24
N SER A 110 8.25 8.85 13.75
CA SER A 110 8.74 10.16 13.34
C SER A 110 7.81 10.81 12.30
N PRO A 111 7.47 12.11 12.42
CA PRO A 111 6.66 12.80 11.42
C PRO A 111 7.32 12.92 10.04
N PHE A 112 8.62 12.61 9.92
CA PHE A 112 9.34 12.52 8.65
C PHE A 112 9.24 11.13 8.00
N GLU A 113 8.67 10.14 8.70
CA GLU A 113 8.51 8.77 8.24
C GLU A 113 7.03 8.52 7.92
N PRO A 114 6.63 8.47 6.64
CA PRO A 114 5.23 8.30 6.29
C PRO A 114 4.70 6.91 6.72
N VAL A 115 3.60 6.91 7.46
CA VAL A 115 2.88 5.72 7.90
C VAL A 115 1.39 6.01 7.97
N VAL A 116 0.59 5.02 7.59
CA VAL A 116 -0.88 5.05 7.75
C VAL A 116 -1.33 3.74 8.38
N VAL A 117 -2.18 3.83 9.40
CA VAL A 117 -2.89 2.70 10.00
C VAL A 117 -4.39 2.98 9.91
N THR A 118 -5.10 2.15 9.17
CA THR A 118 -6.55 2.29 8.99
C THR A 118 -7.25 1.05 9.49
N VAL A 119 -8.23 1.21 10.38
CA VAL A 119 -9.22 0.18 10.70
C VAL A 119 -10.36 0.33 9.70
N GLY A 120 -10.49 -0.62 8.78
CA GLY A 120 -11.52 -0.59 7.73
C GLY A 120 -12.83 -1.25 8.15
N GLU A 121 -12.76 -2.25 9.04
CA GLU A 121 -13.92 -2.97 9.53
C GLU A 121 -13.85 -3.15 11.04
N PHE A 122 -15.02 -3.06 11.67
CA PHE A 122 -15.21 -3.36 13.09
C PHE A 122 -16.55 -4.05 13.28
N HIS A 123 -16.55 -5.27 13.79
CA HIS A 123 -17.72 -6.09 14.04
C HIS A 123 -17.78 -6.59 15.47
N GLY A 124 -18.94 -6.51 16.11
CA GLY A 124 -19.13 -6.98 17.47
C GLY A 124 -20.58 -6.95 17.92
N GLY A 125 -20.89 -7.80 18.90
CA GLY A 125 -22.21 -7.88 19.48
C GLY A 125 -23.24 -8.67 18.67
N GLN A 126 -24.35 -9.07 19.34
CA GLN A 126 -25.41 -9.87 18.74
C GLN A 126 -26.80 -9.27 18.96
N ALA A 127 -27.00 -8.53 20.05
CA ALA A 127 -28.26 -7.91 20.41
C ALA A 127 -28.05 -6.64 21.25
N ARG A 128 -28.96 -5.66 21.10
CA ARG A 128 -28.85 -4.36 21.75
C ARG A 128 -28.88 -4.37 23.28
N ASN A 129 -29.32 -5.46 23.90
CA ASN A 129 -29.45 -5.63 25.34
C ASN A 129 -28.49 -6.69 25.91
N ILE A 130 -27.53 -7.16 25.10
CA ILE A 130 -26.49 -8.12 25.49
C ILE A 130 -25.14 -7.47 25.23
N MET A 131 -24.30 -7.43 26.25
CA MET A 131 -22.93 -7.00 26.18
C MET A 131 -22.12 -8.00 25.32
N ALA A 132 -21.34 -7.49 24.37
CA ALA A 132 -20.59 -8.30 23.42
C ALA A 132 -19.48 -9.12 24.12
N GLY A 133 -19.53 -10.44 23.99
CA GLY A 133 -18.46 -11.33 24.43
C GLY A 133 -17.36 -11.54 23.37
N HIS A 134 -17.60 -11.10 22.15
CA HIS A 134 -16.63 -11.18 21.06
C HIS A 134 -16.79 -10.00 20.09
N ALA A 135 -15.65 -9.51 19.59
CA ALA A 135 -15.57 -8.53 18.52
C ALA A 135 -14.31 -8.79 17.68
N TRP A 136 -14.27 -8.23 16.47
CA TRP A 136 -13.07 -8.27 15.65
C TRP A 136 -12.92 -7.00 14.81
N LEU A 137 -11.69 -6.69 14.49
CA LEU A 137 -11.28 -5.56 13.65
C LEU A 137 -10.40 -6.08 12.52
N THR A 138 -10.50 -5.46 11.33
CA THR A 138 -9.50 -5.61 10.27
C THR A 138 -9.09 -4.26 9.74
N GLY A 139 -7.87 -4.20 9.23
CA GLY A 139 -7.35 -2.96 8.71
C GLY A 139 -6.11 -3.12 7.84
N THR A 140 -5.61 -1.98 7.40
CA THR A 140 -4.41 -1.89 6.56
C THR A 140 -3.33 -1.05 7.25
N VAL A 141 -2.09 -1.40 6.94
CA VAL A 141 -0.91 -0.61 7.28
C VAL A 141 -0.19 -0.22 6.00
N ARG A 142 0.19 1.05 5.91
CA ARG A 142 1.04 1.56 4.83
C ARG A 142 2.31 2.13 5.46
N THR A 143 3.47 1.68 5.00
CA THR A 143 4.76 2.19 5.47
C THR A 143 5.63 2.58 4.30
N TRP A 144 6.43 3.63 4.48
CA TRP A 144 7.31 4.11 3.42
C TRP A 144 8.62 3.34 3.36
N SER A 145 9.22 3.04 4.51
CA SER A 145 10.48 2.30 4.60
C SER A 145 10.31 0.86 5.06
N GLU A 146 11.19 -0.02 4.60
CA GLU A 146 11.27 -1.42 5.07
C GLU A 146 11.66 -1.50 6.55
N GLY A 147 12.47 -0.55 7.03
CA GLY A 147 12.84 -0.48 8.45
C GLY A 147 11.60 -0.33 9.33
N LEU A 148 10.75 0.66 9.02
CA LEU A 148 9.50 0.86 9.76
C LEU A 148 8.54 -0.32 9.57
N ARG A 149 8.43 -0.87 8.34
CA ARG A 149 7.59 -2.04 8.05
C ARG A 149 7.89 -3.21 8.98
N SER A 150 9.18 -3.48 9.22
CA SER A 150 9.61 -4.60 10.07
C SER A 150 9.27 -4.41 11.56
N GLU A 151 9.13 -3.17 12.02
CA GLU A 151 8.86 -2.85 13.44
C GLU A 151 7.36 -2.73 13.76
N VAL A 152 6.55 -2.37 12.78
CA VAL A 152 5.12 -2.05 12.98
C VAL A 152 4.32 -3.22 13.55
N PRO A 153 4.50 -4.49 13.13
CA PRO A 153 3.74 -5.60 13.69
C PRO A 153 3.89 -5.72 15.21
N ASP A 154 5.11 -5.68 15.71
CA ASP A 154 5.41 -5.80 17.14
C ASP A 154 4.83 -4.61 17.93
N ARG A 155 4.90 -3.40 17.37
CA ARG A 155 4.34 -2.20 17.98
C ARG A 155 2.81 -2.27 18.07
N LEU A 156 2.12 -2.70 17.01
CA LEU A 156 0.67 -2.86 17.00
C LEU A 156 0.22 -3.96 17.95
N GLU A 157 0.89 -5.13 17.96
CA GLU A 157 0.61 -6.22 18.90
C GLU A 157 0.79 -5.78 20.34
N HIS A 158 1.83 -5.00 20.64
CA HIS A 158 2.05 -4.45 21.97
C HIS A 158 0.87 -3.57 22.41
N ILE A 159 0.40 -2.64 21.57
CA ILE A 159 -0.76 -1.79 21.86
C ILE A 159 -1.99 -2.66 22.14
N VAL A 160 -2.30 -3.59 21.22
CA VAL A 160 -3.46 -4.48 21.31
C VAL A 160 -3.46 -5.29 22.59
N SER A 161 -2.33 -5.94 22.92
CA SER A 161 -2.21 -6.79 24.10
C SER A 161 -2.36 -5.99 25.40
N ARG A 162 -1.82 -4.76 25.47
CA ARG A 162 -1.92 -3.89 26.64
C ARG A 162 -3.33 -3.37 26.87
N ILE A 163 -4.02 -2.97 25.81
CA ILE A 163 -5.42 -2.54 25.92
C ILE A 163 -6.31 -3.71 26.35
N ALA A 164 -6.18 -4.88 25.73
CA ALA A 164 -6.94 -6.06 26.13
C ALA A 164 -6.75 -6.37 27.62
N HIS A 165 -5.50 -6.42 28.07
CA HIS A 165 -5.17 -6.68 29.47
C HIS A 165 -5.76 -5.63 30.42
N ALA A 166 -5.67 -4.34 30.09
CA ALA A 166 -6.19 -3.25 30.92
C ALA A 166 -7.70 -3.34 31.17
N PHE A 167 -8.44 -3.91 30.20
CA PHE A 167 -9.89 -4.09 30.30
C PHE A 167 -10.31 -5.51 30.73
N GLY A 168 -9.37 -6.42 30.98
CA GLY A 168 -9.66 -7.79 31.39
C GLY A 168 -10.14 -8.69 30.24
N ALA A 169 -9.90 -8.30 29.01
CA ALA A 169 -10.13 -9.08 27.79
C ALA A 169 -8.87 -9.85 27.37
N THR A 170 -9.03 -10.75 26.41
CA THR A 170 -7.92 -11.28 25.62
C THR A 170 -8.05 -10.84 24.16
N ALA A 171 -6.91 -10.67 23.49
CA ALA A 171 -6.93 -10.36 22.06
C ALA A 171 -5.85 -11.14 21.33
N ARG A 172 -6.16 -11.52 20.08
CA ARG A 172 -5.22 -12.13 19.15
C ARG A 172 -4.99 -11.15 18.00
N PHE A 173 -3.75 -10.79 17.80
CA PHE A 173 -3.31 -9.98 16.66
C PHE A 173 -2.73 -10.89 15.57
N THR A 174 -3.12 -10.65 14.33
CA THR A 174 -2.57 -11.33 13.15
C THR A 174 -2.15 -10.25 12.15
N PHE A 175 -0.92 -10.34 11.67
CA PHE A 175 -0.39 -9.46 10.64
C PHE A 175 -0.16 -10.26 9.36
N GLU A 176 -0.62 -9.73 8.24
CA GLU A 176 -0.53 -10.35 6.92
C GLU A 176 0.29 -9.43 6.01
N PRO A 177 1.58 -9.76 5.77
CA PRO A 177 2.41 -9.00 4.85
C PRO A 177 1.85 -9.09 3.42
N GLY A 178 1.77 -7.94 2.77
CA GLY A 178 1.42 -7.83 1.36
C GLY A 178 2.60 -7.35 0.52
N ASN A 179 2.35 -6.50 -0.47
CA ASN A 179 3.39 -6.05 -1.39
C ASN A 179 4.43 -5.16 -0.70
N ALA A 180 5.67 -5.34 -1.13
CA ALA A 180 6.76 -4.43 -0.77
C ALA A 180 6.53 -3.02 -1.33
N GLY A 181 7.21 -2.04 -0.78
CA GLY A 181 7.24 -0.70 -1.33
C GLY A 181 7.96 -0.65 -2.67
N LEU A 182 7.41 0.13 -3.59
CA LEU A 182 7.99 0.30 -4.91
C LEU A 182 9.10 1.36 -4.86
N ALA A 183 10.33 0.96 -5.21
CA ALA A 183 11.48 1.86 -5.28
C ALA A 183 12.18 1.74 -6.63
N ASN A 184 12.33 2.87 -7.33
CA ASN A 184 13.01 2.94 -8.61
C ASN A 184 14.54 2.84 -8.46
N ASP A 185 15.18 2.00 -9.25
CA ASP A 185 16.63 1.97 -9.38
C ASP A 185 17.15 3.30 -9.94
N PRO A 186 18.19 3.91 -9.35
CA PRO A 186 18.69 5.20 -9.79
C PRO A 186 19.17 5.25 -11.23
N THR A 187 19.79 4.16 -11.73
CA THR A 187 20.29 4.08 -13.10
C THR A 187 19.15 3.97 -14.09
N CYS A 188 18.18 3.10 -13.82
CA CYS A 188 16.99 2.94 -14.65
C CYS A 188 16.12 4.23 -14.65
N ALA A 189 16.02 4.91 -13.51
CA ALA A 189 15.32 6.17 -13.39
C ALA A 189 15.97 7.27 -14.24
N GLU A 190 17.31 7.35 -14.29
CA GLU A 190 18.00 8.34 -15.12
C GLU A 190 17.84 8.04 -16.62
N VAL A 191 17.87 6.77 -17.01
CA VAL A 191 17.56 6.38 -18.41
C VAL A 191 16.15 6.79 -18.80
N ALA A 192 15.17 6.53 -17.93
CA ALA A 192 13.79 6.95 -18.15
C ALA A 192 13.66 8.49 -18.21
N ARG A 193 14.33 9.21 -17.32
CA ARG A 193 14.35 10.68 -17.31
C ARG A 193 14.89 11.24 -18.62
N GLN A 194 16.00 10.70 -19.12
CA GLN A 194 16.57 11.15 -20.38
C GLN A 194 15.63 10.88 -21.57
N ALA A 195 14.98 9.70 -21.59
CA ALA A 195 14.01 9.37 -22.64
C ALA A 195 12.79 10.33 -22.64
N VAL A 196 12.33 10.75 -21.45
CA VAL A 196 11.28 11.78 -21.33
C VAL A 196 11.76 13.11 -21.88
N ILE A 197 12.98 13.54 -21.54
CA ILE A 197 13.55 14.80 -22.03
C ILE A 197 13.70 14.78 -23.56
N ASP A 198 14.21 13.68 -24.12
CA ASP A 198 14.41 13.54 -25.59
C ASP A 198 13.07 13.57 -26.33
N THR A 199 11.98 13.14 -25.68
CA THR A 199 10.66 13.05 -26.32
C THR A 199 9.80 14.29 -26.10
N LEU A 200 9.80 14.82 -24.86
CA LEU A 200 8.89 15.87 -24.40
C LEU A 200 9.63 17.18 -24.01
N GLY A 201 10.96 17.17 -23.97
CA GLY A 201 11.76 18.26 -23.42
C GLY A 201 11.80 18.24 -21.88
N GLU A 202 12.59 19.12 -21.27
CA GLU A 202 12.72 19.29 -19.81
C GLU A 202 11.37 19.52 -19.11
N GLN A 203 10.46 20.22 -19.76
CA GLN A 203 9.09 20.49 -19.27
C GLN A 203 8.23 19.22 -19.18
N GLY A 204 8.66 18.12 -19.80
CA GLY A 204 8.02 16.81 -19.69
C GLY A 204 8.28 16.10 -18.37
N ILE A 205 9.23 16.57 -17.56
CA ILE A 205 9.52 15.98 -16.24
C ILE A 205 8.58 16.55 -15.19
N ALA A 206 7.86 15.67 -14.50
CA ALA A 206 7.03 16.03 -13.36
C ALA A 206 7.77 15.80 -12.04
N ASP A 207 7.72 16.79 -11.16
CA ASP A 207 8.09 16.64 -9.76
C ASP A 207 6.90 16.07 -8.98
N TYR A 208 6.87 14.75 -8.80
CA TYR A 208 5.85 14.06 -8.04
C TYR A 208 6.51 13.17 -7.00
N ARG A 209 6.21 13.40 -5.73
CA ARG A 209 6.87 12.74 -4.61
C ARG A 209 6.59 11.24 -4.54
N GLY A 210 5.48 10.76 -5.10
CA GLY A 210 4.97 9.40 -4.95
C GLY A 210 3.73 9.35 -4.06
N THR A 211 3.27 8.15 -3.76
CA THR A 211 2.00 7.92 -3.07
C THR A 211 2.12 6.81 -2.01
N LEU A 212 1.18 6.79 -1.05
CA LEU A 212 1.05 5.69 -0.09
C LEU A 212 0.13 4.54 -0.60
N SER A 213 -0.22 4.55 -1.89
CA SER A 213 -0.83 3.40 -2.56
C SER A 213 0.18 2.26 -2.72
N GLY A 214 -0.31 1.03 -2.90
CA GLY A 214 0.51 -0.14 -3.23
C GLY A 214 0.51 -0.40 -4.73
N GLU A 215 1.50 -1.19 -5.20
CA GLU A 215 1.65 -1.63 -6.59
C GLU A 215 2.48 -2.91 -6.60
N ASP A 216 1.97 -4.00 -7.20
CA ASP A 216 2.67 -5.29 -7.17
C ASP A 216 3.86 -5.36 -8.13
N PHE A 217 4.03 -4.38 -9.04
CA PHE A 217 5.25 -4.20 -9.81
C PHE A 217 6.51 -4.12 -8.93
N SER A 218 6.34 -3.71 -7.68
CA SER A 218 7.39 -3.72 -6.66
C SER A 218 8.05 -5.09 -6.49
N GLU A 219 7.33 -6.19 -6.69
CA GLU A 219 7.86 -7.55 -6.57
C GLU A 219 8.89 -7.86 -7.67
N TYR A 220 8.71 -7.32 -8.89
CA TYR A 220 9.74 -7.41 -9.92
C TYR A 220 11.01 -6.64 -9.54
N LEU A 221 10.85 -5.44 -8.95
CA LEU A 221 11.97 -4.57 -8.56
C LEU A 221 12.81 -5.14 -7.42
N ARG A 222 12.31 -6.14 -6.70
CA ARG A 222 13.10 -6.90 -5.71
C ARG A 222 14.07 -7.89 -6.33
N ILE A 223 13.89 -8.22 -7.61
CA ILE A 223 14.65 -9.27 -8.32
C ILE A 223 15.57 -8.65 -9.37
N VAL A 224 15.07 -7.70 -10.14
CA VAL A 224 15.84 -7.00 -11.18
C VAL A 224 15.72 -5.49 -11.01
N PRO A 225 16.76 -4.71 -11.35
CA PRO A 225 16.67 -3.26 -11.35
C PRO A 225 15.60 -2.80 -12.33
N GLY A 226 14.95 -1.69 -12.03
CA GLY A 226 13.92 -1.18 -12.93
C GLY A 226 13.38 0.18 -12.52
N VAL A 227 12.45 0.67 -13.31
CA VAL A 227 11.77 1.94 -13.08
C VAL A 227 10.28 1.83 -13.36
N PHE A 228 9.52 2.40 -12.45
CA PHE A 228 8.08 2.60 -12.60
C PHE A 228 7.78 4.09 -12.75
N CYS A 229 7.11 4.46 -13.83
CA CYS A 229 6.84 5.83 -14.18
C CYS A 229 5.37 6.19 -13.94
N PHE A 230 5.12 7.38 -13.40
CA PHE A 230 3.78 7.96 -13.33
C PHE A 230 3.56 8.86 -14.54
N VAL A 231 2.65 8.47 -15.44
CA VAL A 231 2.29 9.22 -16.63
C VAL A 231 1.12 10.14 -16.31
N GLY A 232 1.30 11.42 -16.48
CA GLY A 232 0.31 12.43 -16.10
C GLY A 232 -0.95 12.41 -16.96
N THR A 233 -2.11 12.46 -16.29
CA THR A 233 -3.42 12.57 -16.93
C THR A 233 -4.22 13.79 -16.48
N ARG A 234 -3.76 14.51 -15.42
CA ARG A 234 -4.50 15.67 -14.90
C ARG A 234 -4.56 16.82 -15.92
N ASN A 235 -5.78 17.19 -16.30
CA ASN A 235 -6.02 18.35 -17.14
C ASN A 235 -7.38 18.98 -16.82
N SER A 236 -7.39 19.96 -15.90
CA SER A 236 -8.61 20.64 -15.46
C SER A 236 -9.31 21.45 -16.56
N GLN A 237 -8.62 21.75 -17.69
CA GLN A 237 -9.25 22.46 -18.81
C GLN A 237 -10.28 21.61 -19.56
N VAL A 238 -10.13 20.26 -19.48
CA VAL A 238 -11.06 19.31 -20.09
C VAL A 238 -11.82 18.48 -19.02
N GLY A 239 -11.71 18.87 -17.75
CA GLY A 239 -12.38 18.17 -16.64
C GLY A 239 -11.71 16.85 -16.21
N ALA A 240 -10.48 16.57 -16.67
CA ALA A 240 -9.71 15.38 -16.31
C ALA A 240 -8.90 15.64 -15.02
N ASP A 241 -9.58 15.80 -13.88
CA ASP A 241 -9.01 16.07 -12.55
C ASP A 241 -9.60 15.19 -11.45
N HIS A 242 -10.36 14.18 -11.82
CA HIS A 242 -10.88 13.17 -10.88
C HIS A 242 -9.80 12.14 -10.52
N PRO A 243 -9.81 11.60 -9.28
CA PRO A 243 -8.86 10.58 -8.86
C PRO A 243 -9.08 9.26 -9.60
N GLN A 244 -8.05 8.40 -9.61
CA GLN A 244 -8.16 7.02 -10.08
C GLN A 244 -9.32 6.32 -9.34
N HIS A 245 -9.89 5.28 -9.94
CA HIS A 245 -11.05 4.53 -9.45
C HIS A 245 -12.34 5.35 -9.30
N SER A 246 -12.35 6.61 -9.75
CA SER A 246 -13.58 7.40 -9.85
C SER A 246 -14.38 7.02 -11.10
N CYS A 247 -15.70 6.94 -10.99
CA CYS A 247 -16.58 6.79 -12.16
C CYS A 247 -16.56 8.02 -13.10
N HIS A 248 -15.93 9.10 -12.70
CA HIS A 248 -15.73 10.33 -13.49
C HIS A 248 -14.30 10.48 -14.01
N TYR A 249 -13.46 9.45 -13.83
CA TYR A 249 -12.11 9.44 -14.40
C TYR A 249 -12.19 9.42 -15.93
N THR A 250 -11.56 10.42 -16.59
CA THR A 250 -11.58 10.60 -18.05
C THR A 250 -10.18 10.81 -18.61
#